data_042b72d1a96f260543dfa6ca6f454dbe
#
_entry.id   042b72d1a96f260543dfa6ca6f454dbe
#
_cell.length_a   1.000
_cell.length_b   1.000
_cell.length_c   1.000
_cell.angle_alpha   90.00
_cell.angle_beta   90.00
_cell.angle_gamma   90.00
#
_symmetry.space_group_name_H-M   'P 1'
#
loop_
_entity.id
_entity.type
_entity.pdbx_description
1 polymer ?
#
loop_
_entity_poly.entity_id
_entity_poly.type
_entity_poly.pdbx_seq_one_letter_code
_entity_poly.pdbx_strand_id
1 'polypeptide(L)'
;MRKFIAIALVFTMALGLTACAGGGSDIHRLNMATGGDAGTYYAFGGVIASVLTNKIENVEVTAQTSGGSIDNARKLKNKEAEIAFMQNDVLQYAVTGTESMKDDGAMENLCAIASLYPEAVQLVATKSSGIKTIADLKGKKVCVGDQGSGSEVNASQIIAAAGMSYSDFDVQYLSFSEASTAMQNGTVDAAFATSALPNSAITELANYTDIVVVPIDGDIADNLIAQYPFYAKTTIGTDVYGVEAAETVAMMAVLTTTADLDEEVVYNITKTLFENQTDLIAGNAHGREVTLDTALQGVTVDFHPGAVKYYKEKGIM
;
A
#
# COMPACT_ATOMS: atom_id res chain seq x y z
N MET A 1 -86.79 -13.35 -23.09
CA MET A 1 -87.16 -14.13 -21.92
C MET A 1 -86.42 -15.45 -21.97
N ARG A 2 -85.22 -15.57 -21.47
CA ARG A 2 -84.55 -16.80 -21.10
C ARG A 2 -83.37 -16.44 -20.21
N LYS A 3 -83.49 -16.79 -18.95
CA LYS A 3 -82.49 -16.64 -17.93
C LYS A 3 -81.46 -17.75 -18.10
N PHE A 4 -80.20 -17.43 -18.26
CA PHE A 4 -79.11 -18.39 -18.13
C PHE A 4 -78.38 -18.13 -16.81
N ILE A 5 -78.46 -19.07 -15.92
CA ILE A 5 -77.72 -19.19 -14.68
C ILE A 5 -76.36 -19.76 -15.04
N ALA A 6 -75.30 -19.01 -14.79
CA ALA A 6 -73.90 -19.50 -14.86
C ALA A 6 -73.45 -19.85 -13.46
N ILE A 7 -73.21 -21.15 -13.25
CA ILE A 7 -72.59 -21.69 -12.01
C ILE A 7 -71.09 -21.48 -12.13
N ALA A 8 -70.51 -20.65 -11.30
CA ALA A 8 -69.08 -20.48 -11.15
C ALA A 8 -68.51 -21.56 -10.20
N LEU A 9 -67.75 -22.52 -10.80
CA LEU A 9 -66.96 -23.48 -10.05
C LEU A 9 -65.66 -22.77 -9.55
N VAL A 10 -65.61 -22.54 -8.24
CA VAL A 10 -64.35 -22.03 -7.59
C VAL A 10 -63.46 -23.23 -7.36
N PHE A 11 -62.41 -23.35 -8.19
CA PHE A 11 -61.35 -24.33 -8.05
C PHE A 11 -60.25 -23.66 -7.17
N THR A 12 -60.25 -23.95 -5.89
CA THR A 12 -59.18 -23.52 -4.97
C THR A 12 -57.95 -24.37 -5.20
N MET A 13 -57.02 -23.86 -6.05
CA MET A 13 -55.65 -24.40 -6.16
C MET A 13 -54.85 -23.84 -4.97
N ALA A 14 -54.67 -24.66 -3.95
CA ALA A 14 -53.64 -24.43 -2.93
C ALA A 14 -52.26 -24.68 -3.57
N LEU A 15 -51.64 -23.63 -4.13
CA LEU A 15 -50.22 -23.68 -4.46
C LEU A 15 -49.46 -23.58 -3.13
N GLY A 16 -48.89 -24.69 -2.69
CA GLY A 16 -47.83 -24.71 -1.70
C GLY A 16 -46.61 -23.96 -2.22
N LEU A 17 -46.44 -22.71 -1.80
CA LEU A 17 -45.17 -22.01 -1.88
C LEU A 17 -44.19 -22.68 -0.90
N THR A 18 -43.48 -23.73 -1.37
CA THR A 18 -42.22 -24.09 -0.77
C THR A 18 -41.27 -22.93 -1.09
N ALA A 19 -41.15 -21.97 -0.18
CA ALA A 19 -40.05 -21.04 -0.15
C ALA A 19 -38.78 -21.89 0.05
N CYS A 20 -38.09 -22.18 -1.05
CA CYS A 20 -36.65 -22.49 -0.99
C CYS A 20 -35.99 -21.23 -0.39
N ALA A 21 -35.84 -21.20 0.93
CA ALA A 21 -34.83 -20.38 1.55
C ALA A 21 -33.47 -20.94 1.10
N GLY A 22 -33.07 -20.62 -0.12
CA GLY A 22 -31.69 -20.68 -0.54
C GLY A 22 -30.98 -19.62 0.27
N GLY A 23 -30.35 -20.01 1.36
CA GLY A 23 -29.35 -19.21 2.03
C GLY A 23 -28.18 -19.03 1.07
N GLY A 24 -28.26 -18.08 0.15
CA GLY A 24 -27.10 -17.54 -0.50
C GLY A 24 -26.31 -16.82 0.60
N SER A 25 -25.17 -17.35 0.97
CA SER A 25 -24.24 -16.63 1.82
C SER A 25 -23.92 -15.31 1.09
N ASP A 26 -24.12 -14.19 1.77
CA ASP A 26 -23.81 -12.89 1.21
C ASP A 26 -22.32 -12.84 0.86
N ILE A 27 -22.00 -12.46 -0.38
CA ILE A 27 -20.62 -12.32 -0.83
C ILE A 27 -20.07 -11.01 -0.28
N HIS A 28 -18.99 -11.08 0.49
CA HIS A 28 -18.22 -9.93 0.92
C HIS A 28 -17.37 -9.42 -0.25
N ARG A 29 -17.77 -8.28 -0.82
CA ARG A 29 -16.99 -7.60 -1.87
C ARG A 29 -16.13 -6.54 -1.22
N LEU A 30 -14.80 -6.72 -1.35
CA LEU A 30 -13.82 -5.88 -0.71
C LEU A 30 -13.00 -5.17 -1.78
N ASN A 31 -13.01 -3.84 -1.77
CA ASN A 31 -12.09 -3.03 -2.55
C ASN A 31 -10.78 -2.88 -1.77
N MET A 32 -9.67 -3.19 -2.41
CA MET A 32 -8.34 -3.04 -1.87
C MET A 32 -7.66 -1.85 -2.53
N ALA A 33 -7.51 -0.74 -1.80
CA ALA A 33 -6.76 0.41 -2.28
C ALA A 33 -5.25 0.12 -2.20
N THR A 34 -4.54 0.35 -3.30
CA THR A 34 -3.13 -0.02 -3.45
C THR A 34 -2.23 1.21 -3.63
N GLY A 35 -1.75 1.50 -4.82
CA GLY A 35 -0.90 2.63 -5.19
C GLY A 35 -0.94 2.84 -6.68
N GLY A 36 -0.01 3.61 -7.24
CA GLY A 36 0.16 3.77 -8.68
C GLY A 36 0.54 2.45 -9.37
N ASP A 37 0.26 2.35 -10.64
CA ASP A 37 0.40 1.14 -11.47
C ASP A 37 1.83 0.57 -11.54
N ALA A 38 2.86 1.43 -11.45
CA ALA A 38 4.27 1.03 -11.39
C ALA A 38 4.77 0.80 -9.94
N GLY A 39 3.89 0.88 -8.94
CA GLY A 39 4.22 0.65 -7.53
C GLY A 39 4.05 -0.81 -7.11
N THR A 40 4.81 -1.22 -6.09
CA THR A 40 4.72 -2.57 -5.52
C THR A 40 3.35 -2.85 -4.93
N TYR A 41 2.68 -1.85 -4.33
CA TYR A 41 1.32 -1.99 -3.77
C TYR A 41 0.33 -2.52 -4.80
N TYR A 42 0.33 -1.97 -6.03
CA TYR A 42 -0.61 -2.41 -7.06
C TYR A 42 -0.27 -3.81 -7.57
N ALA A 43 1.00 -4.05 -7.92
CA ALA A 43 1.43 -5.34 -8.45
C ALA A 43 1.22 -6.48 -7.45
N PHE A 44 1.63 -6.29 -6.19
CA PHE A 44 1.47 -7.30 -5.14
C PHE A 44 0.04 -7.36 -4.59
N GLY A 45 -0.65 -6.22 -4.52
CA GLY A 45 -2.06 -6.15 -4.13
C GLY A 45 -2.95 -6.97 -5.08
N GLY A 46 -2.68 -6.95 -6.38
CA GLY A 46 -3.36 -7.80 -7.35
C GLY A 46 -3.17 -9.30 -7.07
N VAL A 47 -1.96 -9.71 -6.67
CA VAL A 47 -1.68 -11.10 -6.28
C VAL A 47 -2.42 -11.45 -4.99
N ILE A 48 -2.33 -10.62 -3.95
CA ILE A 48 -3.06 -10.82 -2.69
C ILE A 48 -4.56 -10.91 -2.95
N ALA A 49 -5.14 -9.98 -3.70
CA ALA A 49 -6.56 -9.99 -4.04
C ALA A 49 -6.99 -11.30 -4.72
N SER A 50 -6.18 -11.77 -5.68
CA SER A 50 -6.42 -13.05 -6.35
C SER A 50 -6.36 -14.24 -5.39
N VAL A 51 -5.36 -14.30 -4.52
CA VAL A 51 -5.21 -15.38 -3.53
C VAL A 51 -6.38 -15.37 -2.55
N LEU A 52 -6.76 -14.21 -2.00
CA LEU A 52 -7.88 -14.08 -1.07
C LEU A 52 -9.20 -14.54 -1.71
N THR A 53 -9.49 -14.05 -2.93
CA THR A 53 -10.72 -14.42 -3.68
C THR A 53 -10.78 -15.91 -3.97
N ASN A 54 -9.65 -16.55 -4.29
CA ASN A 54 -9.63 -17.97 -4.65
C ASN A 54 -9.65 -18.90 -3.42
N LYS A 55 -9.24 -18.44 -2.25
CA LYS A 55 -9.06 -19.29 -1.05
C LYS A 55 -10.11 -19.07 0.03
N ILE A 56 -10.78 -17.93 0.05
CA ILE A 56 -11.79 -17.61 1.07
C ILE A 56 -13.17 -17.72 0.43
N GLU A 57 -13.99 -18.59 0.99
CA GLU A 57 -15.38 -18.75 0.52
C GLU A 57 -16.18 -17.47 0.78
N ASN A 58 -16.97 -17.06 -0.20
CA ASN A 58 -17.82 -15.86 -0.15
C ASN A 58 -17.08 -14.53 0.06
N VAL A 59 -15.80 -14.46 -0.34
CA VAL A 59 -15.02 -13.22 -0.37
C VAL A 59 -14.51 -12.95 -1.78
N GLU A 60 -14.80 -11.78 -2.30
CA GLU A 60 -14.27 -11.25 -3.57
C GLU A 60 -13.47 -9.99 -3.29
N VAL A 61 -12.18 -9.98 -3.63
CA VAL A 61 -11.29 -8.82 -3.42
C VAL A 61 -10.88 -8.25 -4.78
N THR A 62 -11.03 -6.93 -4.93
CA THR A 62 -10.61 -6.20 -6.12
C THR A 62 -9.53 -5.18 -5.76
N ALA A 63 -8.32 -5.36 -6.30
CA ALA A 63 -7.24 -4.38 -6.17
C ALA A 63 -7.51 -3.18 -7.08
N GLN A 64 -7.39 -1.97 -6.53
CA GLN A 64 -7.61 -0.71 -7.22
C GLN A 64 -6.39 0.20 -7.07
N THR A 65 -6.05 0.94 -8.13
CA THR A 65 -5.02 1.98 -8.06
C THR A 65 -5.45 3.13 -7.16
N SER A 66 -4.47 3.81 -6.59
CA SER A 66 -4.69 4.98 -5.73
C SER A 66 -3.47 5.91 -5.74
N GLY A 67 -3.57 7.04 -5.05
CA GLY A 67 -2.47 7.95 -4.82
C GLY A 67 -1.46 7.48 -3.75
N GLY A 68 -1.68 6.33 -3.09
CA GLY A 68 -0.81 5.78 -2.05
C GLY A 68 -1.32 6.02 -0.63
N SER A 69 -0.43 6.02 0.37
CA SER A 69 -0.78 5.83 1.78
C SER A 69 -1.79 6.83 2.35
N ILE A 70 -1.64 8.13 2.09
CA ILE A 70 -2.57 9.16 2.58
C ILE A 70 -3.94 9.03 1.88
N ASP A 71 -3.94 8.84 0.55
CA ASP A 71 -5.18 8.63 -0.22
C ASP A 71 -5.90 7.36 0.28
N ASN A 72 -5.16 6.31 0.59
CA ASN A 72 -5.68 5.06 1.12
C ASN A 72 -6.32 5.21 2.49
N ALA A 73 -5.71 5.98 3.40
CA ALA A 73 -6.31 6.31 4.69
C ALA A 73 -7.66 7.03 4.50
N ARG A 74 -7.71 7.99 3.58
CA ARG A 74 -8.95 8.71 3.23
C ARG A 74 -10.00 7.78 2.64
N LYS A 75 -9.61 6.86 1.74
CA LYS A 75 -10.53 5.87 1.15
C LYS A 75 -11.13 4.93 2.20
N LEU A 76 -10.33 4.45 3.16
CA LEU A 76 -10.85 3.67 4.30
C LEU A 76 -11.82 4.50 5.16
N LYS A 77 -11.45 5.75 5.50
CA LYS A 77 -12.32 6.68 6.26
C LYS A 77 -13.66 6.91 5.58
N ASN A 78 -13.65 7.08 4.26
CA ASN A 78 -14.82 7.35 3.45
C ASN A 78 -15.60 6.10 3.05
N LYS A 79 -15.13 4.89 3.42
CA LYS A 79 -15.71 3.60 3.03
C LYS A 79 -15.71 3.39 1.50
N GLU A 80 -14.69 3.92 0.82
CA GLU A 80 -14.43 3.71 -0.61
C GLU A 80 -13.55 2.46 -0.84
N ALA A 81 -12.89 2.00 0.22
CA ALA A 81 -12.16 0.74 0.28
C ALA A 81 -12.39 0.08 1.65
N GLU A 82 -12.32 -1.26 1.69
CA GLU A 82 -12.39 -2.06 2.91
C GLU A 82 -11.01 -2.46 3.43
N ILE A 83 -10.04 -2.58 2.50
CA ILE A 83 -8.65 -2.94 2.77
C ILE A 83 -7.75 -1.97 2.03
N ALA A 84 -6.57 -1.67 2.59
CA ALA A 84 -5.62 -0.80 1.92
C ALA A 84 -4.18 -1.14 2.28
N PHE A 85 -3.25 -0.79 1.38
CA PHE A 85 -1.83 -0.72 1.69
C PHE A 85 -1.49 0.64 2.26
N MET A 86 -0.71 0.69 3.32
CA MET A 86 -0.14 1.92 3.85
C MET A 86 1.28 1.69 4.37
N GLN A 87 2.10 2.73 4.33
CA GLN A 87 3.33 2.76 5.09
C GLN A 87 3.01 2.84 6.59
N ASN A 88 3.82 2.20 7.41
CA ASN A 88 3.59 2.13 8.86
C ASN A 88 3.63 3.50 9.55
N ASP A 89 4.41 4.46 9.06
CA ASP A 89 4.44 5.84 9.53
C ASP A 89 3.13 6.58 9.22
N VAL A 90 2.67 6.55 7.97
CA VAL A 90 1.40 7.19 7.56
C VAL A 90 0.22 6.56 8.27
N LEU A 91 0.23 5.23 8.49
CA LEU A 91 -0.80 4.57 9.30
C LEU A 91 -0.86 5.13 10.72
N GLN A 92 0.29 5.29 11.39
CA GLN A 92 0.36 5.92 12.71
C GLN A 92 -0.12 7.37 12.68
N TYR A 93 0.30 8.16 11.68
CA TYR A 93 -0.15 9.54 11.54
C TYR A 93 -1.66 9.65 11.30
N ALA A 94 -2.23 8.71 10.54
CA ALA A 94 -3.67 8.66 10.31
C ALA A 94 -4.45 8.32 11.58
N VAL A 95 -4.00 7.34 12.35
CA VAL A 95 -4.66 6.97 13.62
C VAL A 95 -4.62 8.13 14.62
N THR A 96 -3.50 8.84 14.71
CA THR A 96 -3.30 9.92 15.71
C THR A 96 -3.72 11.31 15.23
N GLY A 97 -3.96 11.50 13.92
CA GLY A 97 -4.25 12.82 13.34
C GLY A 97 -3.06 13.77 13.45
N THR A 98 -1.84 13.27 13.21
CA THR A 98 -0.59 14.03 13.35
C THR A 98 0.16 14.13 12.01
N GLU A 99 1.25 14.89 12.00
CA GLU A 99 2.16 15.03 10.84
C GLU A 99 1.40 15.29 9.53
N SER A 100 1.58 14.43 8.53
CA SER A 100 0.93 14.52 7.22
C SER A 100 -0.60 14.36 7.25
N MET A 101 -1.17 13.87 8.35
CA MET A 101 -2.61 13.61 8.51
C MET A 101 -3.31 14.59 9.46
N LYS A 102 -2.63 15.64 9.92
CA LYS A 102 -3.17 16.58 10.90
C LYS A 102 -4.44 17.31 10.44
N ASP A 103 -4.54 17.60 9.15
CA ASP A 103 -5.68 18.32 8.58
C ASP A 103 -6.88 17.38 8.34
N ASP A 104 -6.65 16.07 8.24
CA ASP A 104 -7.68 15.03 8.12
C ASP A 104 -8.28 14.63 9.48
N GLY A 105 -7.56 14.94 10.58
CA GLY A 105 -7.90 14.55 11.94
C GLY A 105 -7.68 13.05 12.21
N ALA A 106 -7.75 12.67 13.47
CA ALA A 106 -7.55 11.28 13.89
C ALA A 106 -8.58 10.30 13.30
N MET A 107 -8.09 9.14 12.88
CA MET A 107 -8.87 8.01 12.35
C MET A 107 -8.66 6.80 13.27
N GLU A 108 -9.15 6.91 14.52
CA GLU A 108 -8.90 5.94 15.60
C GLU A 108 -9.40 4.52 15.31
N ASN A 109 -10.26 4.35 14.31
CA ASN A 109 -10.79 3.05 13.90
C ASN A 109 -9.93 2.33 12.85
N LEU A 110 -8.83 2.92 12.39
CA LEU A 110 -7.89 2.22 11.51
C LEU A 110 -7.11 1.15 12.28
N CYS A 111 -6.98 -0.02 11.69
CA CYS A 111 -6.30 -1.17 12.27
C CYS A 111 -5.32 -1.79 11.26
N ALA A 112 -4.23 -2.34 11.76
CA ALA A 112 -3.34 -3.18 10.95
C ALA A 112 -3.92 -4.60 10.78
N ILE A 113 -3.72 -5.20 9.62
CA ILE A 113 -3.91 -6.63 9.38
C ILE A 113 -2.56 -7.35 9.49
N ALA A 114 -1.56 -6.89 8.73
CA ALA A 114 -0.23 -7.50 8.69
C ALA A 114 0.83 -6.51 8.18
N SER A 115 2.02 -6.56 8.74
CA SER A 115 3.22 -6.05 8.06
C SER A 115 3.62 -7.02 6.96
N LEU A 116 3.99 -6.50 5.77
CA LEU A 116 4.17 -7.31 4.57
C LEU A 116 5.63 -7.39 4.12
N TYR A 117 6.26 -6.27 3.85
CA TYR A 117 7.62 -6.20 3.33
C TYR A 117 8.23 -4.81 3.57
N PRO A 118 9.58 -4.68 3.57
CA PRO A 118 10.24 -3.40 3.68
C PRO A 118 10.16 -2.59 2.38
N GLU A 119 10.02 -1.29 2.51
CA GLU A 119 10.01 -0.30 1.43
C GLU A 119 11.22 0.62 1.59
N ALA A 120 12.18 0.50 0.68
CA ALA A 120 13.35 1.38 0.66
C ALA A 120 13.00 2.74 0.05
N VAL A 121 13.48 3.82 0.66
CA VAL A 121 13.43 5.13 0.04
C VAL A 121 14.56 5.22 -0.98
N GLN A 122 14.21 5.45 -2.22
CA GLN A 122 15.10 5.47 -3.38
C GLN A 122 15.10 6.89 -3.96
N LEU A 123 16.18 7.63 -3.73
CA LEU A 123 16.42 8.88 -4.44
C LEU A 123 17.27 8.55 -5.68
N VAL A 124 16.63 8.57 -6.84
CA VAL A 124 17.29 8.27 -8.13
C VAL A 124 17.48 9.54 -8.93
N ALA A 125 18.65 9.73 -9.50
CA ALA A 125 18.97 10.85 -10.37
C ALA A 125 19.53 10.37 -11.70
N THR A 126 19.33 11.14 -12.78
CA THR A 126 20.05 10.90 -14.03
C THR A 126 21.52 11.26 -13.85
N LYS A 127 22.44 10.47 -14.37
CA LYS A 127 23.87 10.74 -14.27
C LYS A 127 24.26 12.08 -14.90
N SER A 128 23.53 12.49 -15.93
CA SER A 128 23.72 13.78 -16.63
C SER A 128 23.33 14.99 -15.78
N SER A 129 22.46 14.84 -14.77
CA SER A 129 22.08 15.92 -13.84
C SER A 129 23.25 16.36 -12.95
N GLY A 130 24.25 15.50 -12.75
CA GLY A 130 25.39 15.71 -11.86
C GLY A 130 25.07 15.59 -10.36
N ILE A 131 23.85 15.19 -9.99
CA ILE A 131 23.42 14.98 -8.61
C ILE A 131 24.10 13.74 -8.05
N LYS A 132 24.74 13.87 -6.87
CA LYS A 132 25.40 12.79 -6.14
C LYS A 132 25.05 12.75 -4.66
N THR A 133 24.57 13.87 -4.15
CA THR A 133 24.18 14.07 -2.74
C THR A 133 22.82 14.78 -2.68
N ILE A 134 22.13 14.71 -1.54
CA ILE A 134 20.88 15.45 -1.34
C ILE A 134 21.08 16.97 -1.51
N ALA A 135 22.24 17.51 -1.11
CA ALA A 135 22.55 18.93 -1.26
C ALA A 135 22.61 19.38 -2.74
N ASP A 136 22.92 18.47 -3.67
CA ASP A 136 22.97 18.77 -5.11
C ASP A 136 21.58 18.95 -5.73
N LEU A 137 20.50 18.64 -5.01
CA LEU A 137 19.12 18.87 -5.45
C LEU A 137 18.80 20.36 -5.60
N LYS A 138 19.59 21.26 -4.97
CA LYS A 138 19.35 22.69 -5.00
C LYS A 138 19.31 23.24 -6.44
N GLY A 139 18.17 23.89 -6.77
CA GLY A 139 17.92 24.44 -8.11
C GLY A 139 17.63 23.41 -9.20
N LYS A 140 17.50 22.13 -8.86
CA LYS A 140 17.13 21.04 -9.77
C LYS A 140 15.61 20.85 -9.84
N LYS A 141 15.15 20.08 -10.82
CA LYS A 141 13.76 19.63 -10.92
C LYS A 141 13.65 18.25 -10.30
N VAL A 142 12.94 18.16 -9.18
CA VAL A 142 12.89 16.94 -8.36
C VAL A 142 11.45 16.48 -8.19
N CYS A 143 11.19 15.24 -8.60
CA CYS A 143 9.92 14.58 -8.28
C CYS A 143 9.98 14.04 -6.85
N VAL A 144 8.99 14.41 -6.04
CA VAL A 144 8.88 14.00 -4.63
C VAL A 144 7.85 12.86 -4.41
N GLY A 145 7.29 12.34 -5.49
CA GLY A 145 6.19 11.36 -5.48
C GLY A 145 4.84 12.01 -5.78
N ASP A 146 3.81 11.19 -5.85
CA ASP A 146 2.43 11.67 -6.01
C ASP A 146 1.99 12.51 -4.82
N GLN A 147 1.16 13.51 -5.09
CA GLN A 147 0.54 14.28 -4.01
C GLN A 147 -0.37 13.38 -3.17
N GLY A 148 -0.11 13.30 -1.87
CA GLY A 148 -0.84 12.42 -0.96
C GLY A 148 -0.30 10.99 -0.92
N SER A 149 0.90 10.76 -1.44
CA SER A 149 1.61 9.50 -1.30
C SER A 149 2.48 9.46 -0.03
N GLY A 150 2.78 8.26 0.44
CA GLY A 150 3.80 8.08 1.49
C GLY A 150 5.21 8.45 0.99
N SER A 151 5.50 8.28 -0.31
CA SER A 151 6.79 8.71 -0.89
C SER A 151 7.00 10.22 -0.76
N GLU A 152 5.96 11.03 -0.93
CA GLU A 152 6.03 12.47 -0.74
C GLU A 152 6.29 12.83 0.73
N VAL A 153 5.64 12.13 1.68
CA VAL A 153 5.90 12.30 3.12
C VAL A 153 7.37 12.03 3.43
N ASN A 154 7.91 10.91 2.93
CA ASN A 154 9.31 10.54 3.17
C ASN A 154 10.29 11.52 2.50
N ALA A 155 10.02 11.94 1.27
CA ALA A 155 10.82 12.96 0.59
C ALA A 155 10.88 14.26 1.43
N SER A 156 9.73 14.75 1.91
CA SER A 156 9.64 15.95 2.75
C SER A 156 10.45 15.83 4.04
N GLN A 157 10.36 14.69 4.73
CA GLN A 157 11.09 14.42 5.96
C GLN A 157 12.60 14.33 5.74
N ILE A 158 13.04 13.66 4.66
CA ILE A 158 14.46 13.52 4.30
C ILE A 158 15.05 14.88 3.91
N ILE A 159 14.35 15.67 3.11
CA ILE A 159 14.78 17.00 2.71
C ILE A 159 14.90 17.91 3.95
N ALA A 160 13.97 17.83 4.89
CA ALA A 160 14.04 18.56 6.15
C ALA A 160 15.22 18.10 7.04
N ALA A 161 15.46 16.76 7.14
CA ALA A 161 16.60 16.20 7.86
C ALA A 161 17.96 16.62 7.26
N ALA A 162 18.01 16.89 5.94
CA ALA A 162 19.17 17.46 5.27
C ALA A 162 19.31 18.99 5.44
N GLY A 163 18.44 19.64 6.23
CA GLY A 163 18.45 21.08 6.43
C GLY A 163 17.98 21.88 5.22
N MET A 164 17.24 21.25 4.32
CA MET A 164 16.66 21.83 3.10
C MET A 164 15.13 21.91 3.19
N SER A 165 14.54 22.53 2.20
CA SER A 165 13.09 22.62 2.04
C SER A 165 12.69 22.55 0.57
N TYR A 166 11.41 22.37 0.28
CA TYR A 166 10.89 22.38 -1.08
C TYR A 166 11.08 23.72 -1.82
N SER A 167 11.43 24.81 -1.12
CA SER A 167 11.79 26.08 -1.75
C SER A 167 13.21 26.10 -2.37
N ASP A 168 14.03 25.09 -2.07
CA ASP A 168 15.41 25.00 -2.57
C ASP A 168 15.51 24.43 -4.00
N PHE A 169 14.43 23.82 -4.53
CA PHE A 169 14.41 23.19 -5.86
C PHE A 169 12.99 23.27 -6.49
N ASP A 170 12.89 22.94 -7.78
CA ASP A 170 11.62 22.91 -8.51
C ASP A 170 10.91 21.56 -8.26
N VAL A 171 9.89 21.58 -7.40
CA VAL A 171 9.16 20.39 -6.96
C VAL A 171 8.19 19.92 -8.02
N GLN A 172 8.23 18.62 -8.32
CA GLN A 172 7.29 17.95 -9.21
C GLN A 172 6.55 16.86 -8.45
N TYR A 173 5.22 16.79 -8.61
CA TYR A 173 4.36 15.75 -8.03
C TYR A 173 3.92 14.83 -9.16
N LEU A 174 4.55 13.67 -9.27
CA LEU A 174 4.33 12.70 -10.34
C LEU A 174 4.30 11.28 -9.77
N SER A 175 3.53 10.40 -10.41
CA SER A 175 3.62 8.96 -10.18
C SER A 175 4.99 8.40 -10.57
N PHE A 176 5.32 7.19 -10.13
CA PHE A 176 6.62 6.58 -10.47
C PHE A 176 6.82 6.42 -11.98
N SER A 177 5.77 6.05 -12.72
CA SER A 177 5.82 5.91 -14.18
C SER A 177 5.97 7.26 -14.89
N GLU A 178 5.25 8.29 -14.44
CA GLU A 178 5.39 9.65 -14.98
C GLU A 178 6.75 10.24 -14.67
N ALA A 179 7.29 10.05 -13.45
CA ALA A 179 8.62 10.49 -13.07
C ALA A 179 9.71 9.81 -13.92
N SER A 180 9.61 8.48 -14.12
CA SER A 180 10.51 7.75 -15.03
C SER A 180 10.48 8.34 -16.44
N THR A 181 9.31 8.56 -17.01
CA THR A 181 9.14 9.19 -18.33
C THR A 181 9.70 10.62 -18.38
N ALA A 182 9.46 11.43 -17.36
CA ALA A 182 9.94 12.80 -17.27
C ALA A 182 11.47 12.85 -17.16
N MET A 183 12.09 11.91 -16.43
CA MET A 183 13.53 11.76 -16.34
C MET A 183 14.16 11.30 -17.67
N GLN A 184 13.53 10.35 -18.37
CA GLN A 184 13.94 9.94 -19.73
C GLN A 184 13.96 11.11 -20.71
N ASN A 185 12.94 11.98 -20.60
CA ASN A 185 12.81 13.17 -21.45
C ASN A 185 13.67 14.37 -20.99
N GLY A 186 14.42 14.25 -19.88
CA GLY A 186 15.25 15.31 -19.32
C GLY A 186 14.47 16.51 -18.76
N THR A 187 13.19 16.31 -18.43
CA THR A 187 12.33 17.34 -17.81
C THR A 187 12.30 17.27 -16.28
N VAL A 188 12.80 16.18 -15.68
CA VAL A 188 13.05 15.97 -14.26
C VAL A 188 14.45 15.43 -14.09
N ASP A 189 15.19 15.94 -13.10
CA ASP A 189 16.60 15.60 -12.83
C ASP A 189 16.75 14.42 -11.86
N ALA A 190 15.85 14.34 -10.87
CA ALA A 190 15.84 13.30 -9.84
C ALA A 190 14.42 13.01 -9.36
N ALA A 191 14.21 11.81 -8.81
CA ALA A 191 12.93 11.39 -8.25
C ALA A 191 13.10 10.57 -6.98
N PHE A 192 12.23 10.83 -5.99
CA PHE A 192 12.03 9.97 -4.84
C PHE A 192 11.00 8.89 -5.16
N ALA A 193 11.27 7.68 -4.71
CA ALA A 193 10.33 6.57 -4.72
C ALA A 193 10.51 5.74 -3.45
N THR A 194 9.45 5.55 -2.67
CA THR A 194 9.44 4.61 -1.55
C THR A 194 8.66 3.37 -1.97
N SER A 195 9.34 2.26 -2.11
CA SER A 195 8.77 0.99 -2.58
C SER A 195 9.69 -0.17 -2.25
N ALA A 196 9.19 -1.40 -2.42
CA ALA A 196 10.06 -2.57 -2.41
C ALA A 196 11.11 -2.53 -3.55
N LEU A 197 12.16 -3.32 -3.41
CA LEU A 197 13.27 -3.41 -4.37
C LEU A 197 13.17 -4.71 -5.20
N PRO A 198 13.34 -4.64 -6.55
CA PRO A 198 13.46 -3.44 -7.37
C PRO A 198 12.10 -2.78 -7.66
N ASN A 199 12.09 -1.46 -7.86
CA ASN A 199 10.94 -0.75 -8.40
C ASN A 199 10.93 -0.86 -9.94
N SER A 200 9.77 -1.13 -10.54
CA SER A 200 9.65 -1.36 -11.99
C SER A 200 9.95 -0.11 -12.82
N ALA A 201 9.48 1.08 -12.39
CA ALA A 201 9.73 2.33 -13.09
C ALA A 201 11.23 2.73 -13.06
N ILE A 202 11.91 2.47 -11.94
CA ILE A 202 13.36 2.71 -11.83
C ILE A 202 14.14 1.71 -12.70
N THR A 203 13.72 0.43 -12.72
CA THR A 203 14.33 -0.59 -13.60
C THR A 203 14.17 -0.20 -15.06
N GLU A 204 12.99 0.28 -15.45
CA GLU A 204 12.76 0.78 -16.81
C GLU A 204 13.66 1.98 -17.11
N LEU A 205 13.71 2.97 -16.23
CA LEU A 205 14.57 4.15 -16.39
C LEU A 205 16.03 3.76 -16.56
N ALA A 206 16.56 2.83 -15.77
CA ALA A 206 17.93 2.35 -15.83
C ALA A 206 18.27 1.67 -17.18
N ASN A 207 17.27 1.11 -17.87
CA ASN A 207 17.46 0.56 -19.23
C ASN A 207 17.54 1.64 -20.31
N TYR A 208 17.04 2.85 -20.05
CA TYR A 208 17.02 3.95 -21.03
C TYR A 208 18.12 4.96 -20.83
N THR A 209 18.53 5.22 -19.59
CA THR A 209 19.54 6.23 -19.28
C THR A 209 20.40 5.81 -18.10
N ASP A 210 21.64 6.32 -18.07
CA ASP A 210 22.53 6.15 -16.91
C ASP A 210 21.93 6.85 -15.70
N ILE A 211 21.71 6.10 -14.63
CA ILE A 211 21.22 6.61 -13.36
C ILE A 211 22.26 6.47 -12.24
N VAL A 212 22.02 7.17 -11.15
CA VAL A 212 22.64 6.97 -9.85
C VAL A 212 21.58 6.87 -8.79
N VAL A 213 21.78 6.02 -7.81
CA VAL A 213 21.01 6.05 -6.55
C VAL A 213 21.77 6.95 -5.59
N VAL A 214 21.15 8.05 -5.19
CA VAL A 214 21.74 9.03 -4.29
C VAL A 214 21.60 8.52 -2.86
N PRO A 215 22.69 8.41 -2.08
CA PRO A 215 22.62 7.87 -0.74
C PRO A 215 21.85 8.80 0.22
N ILE A 216 21.14 8.16 1.16
CA ILE A 216 20.49 8.77 2.31
C ILE A 216 21.16 8.17 3.54
N ASP A 217 22.32 8.69 3.90
CA ASP A 217 23.23 8.11 4.89
C ASP A 217 23.72 9.12 5.94
N GLY A 218 24.68 8.70 6.75
CA GLY A 218 25.36 9.53 7.74
C GLY A 218 24.38 10.25 8.67
N ASP A 219 24.68 11.53 8.95
CA ASP A 219 23.90 12.38 9.87
C ASP A 219 22.45 12.58 9.42
N ILE A 220 22.19 12.54 8.11
CA ILE A 220 20.82 12.68 7.57
C ILE A 220 19.97 11.48 8.00
N ALA A 221 20.46 10.26 7.77
CA ALA A 221 19.77 9.06 8.19
C ALA A 221 19.63 8.96 9.71
N ASP A 222 20.68 9.32 10.46
CA ASP A 222 20.68 9.27 11.92
C ASP A 222 19.68 10.26 12.53
N ASN A 223 19.64 11.49 12.04
CA ASN A 223 18.67 12.51 12.46
C ASN A 223 17.24 12.12 12.10
N LEU A 224 17.03 11.58 10.89
CA LEU A 224 15.73 11.12 10.43
C LEU A 224 15.19 10.00 11.34
N ILE A 225 16.00 8.98 11.63
CA ILE A 225 15.60 7.86 12.51
C ILE A 225 15.35 8.33 13.95
N ALA A 226 16.15 9.27 14.44
CA ALA A 226 15.96 9.84 15.78
C ALA A 226 14.63 10.60 15.90
N GLN A 227 14.18 11.27 14.83
CA GLN A 227 12.94 12.03 14.81
C GLN A 227 11.73 11.13 14.45
N TYR A 228 11.93 10.19 13.55
CA TYR A 228 10.89 9.30 13.01
C TYR A 228 11.33 7.82 13.16
N PRO A 229 11.01 7.17 14.28
CA PRO A 229 11.51 5.82 14.60
C PRO A 229 10.91 4.69 13.73
N PHE A 230 10.14 5.05 12.71
CA PHE A 230 9.64 4.11 11.69
C PHE A 230 10.70 3.71 10.68
N TYR A 231 11.73 4.56 10.49
CA TYR A 231 12.81 4.30 9.57
C TYR A 231 13.86 3.35 10.16
N ALA A 232 14.39 2.50 9.30
CA ALA A 232 15.56 1.66 9.58
C ALA A 232 16.57 1.82 8.44
N LYS A 233 17.88 1.76 8.75
CA LYS A 233 18.93 1.78 7.72
C LYS A 233 18.86 0.51 6.88
N THR A 234 19.06 0.69 5.57
CA THR A 234 19.15 -0.40 4.61
C THR A 234 20.12 -0.04 3.48
N THR A 235 20.39 -0.98 2.59
CA THR A 235 21.29 -0.77 1.44
C THR A 235 20.60 -1.23 0.16
N ILE A 236 20.63 -0.40 -0.88
CA ILE A 236 20.28 -0.78 -2.24
C ILE A 236 21.53 -1.35 -2.88
N GLY A 237 21.57 -2.67 -3.09
CA GLY A 237 22.72 -3.38 -3.63
C GLY A 237 22.97 -3.11 -5.12
N THR A 238 24.16 -3.41 -5.58
CA THR A 238 24.54 -3.26 -7.00
C THR A 238 23.74 -4.15 -7.92
N ASP A 239 23.21 -5.25 -7.41
CA ASP A 239 22.40 -6.23 -8.15
C ASP A 239 20.96 -5.75 -8.41
N VAL A 240 20.51 -4.69 -7.74
CA VAL A 240 19.13 -4.20 -7.87
C VAL A 240 18.92 -3.48 -9.20
N TYR A 241 19.76 -2.51 -9.52
CA TYR A 241 19.64 -1.68 -10.74
C TYR A 241 20.91 -1.67 -11.62
N GLY A 242 21.93 -2.46 -11.26
CA GLY A 242 23.20 -2.50 -11.99
C GLY A 242 24.06 -1.23 -11.80
N VAL A 243 23.79 -0.43 -10.77
CA VAL A 243 24.52 0.79 -10.42
C VAL A 243 25.29 0.61 -9.11
N GLU A 244 26.09 1.60 -8.71
CA GLU A 244 26.82 1.58 -7.44
C GLU A 244 25.84 1.45 -6.28
N ALA A 245 26.22 0.65 -5.26
CA ALA A 245 25.38 0.46 -4.07
C ALA A 245 25.24 1.77 -3.29
N ALA A 246 24.06 1.99 -2.72
CA ALA A 246 23.77 3.18 -1.92
C ALA A 246 23.11 2.80 -0.59
N GLU A 247 23.60 3.37 0.51
CA GLU A 247 22.90 3.32 1.79
C GLU A 247 21.69 4.21 1.76
N THR A 248 20.60 3.75 2.40
CA THR A 248 19.34 4.47 2.47
C THR A 248 18.58 4.07 3.74
N VAL A 249 17.33 4.49 3.83
CA VAL A 249 16.40 4.13 4.89
C VAL A 249 15.19 3.39 4.30
N ALA A 250 14.58 2.57 5.13
CA ALA A 250 13.38 1.82 4.78
C ALA A 250 12.35 1.86 5.90
N MET A 251 11.12 1.57 5.55
CA MET A 251 9.98 1.38 6.45
C MET A 251 9.16 0.17 6.02
N MET A 252 8.04 -0.12 6.69
CA MET A 252 7.25 -1.31 6.39
C MET A 252 5.97 -0.95 5.63
N ALA A 253 5.69 -1.72 4.58
CA ALA A 253 4.36 -1.79 3.99
C ALA A 253 3.44 -2.60 4.90
N VAL A 254 2.27 -2.06 5.22
CA VAL A 254 1.26 -2.67 6.10
C VAL A 254 -0.05 -2.83 5.34
N LEU A 255 -0.65 -4.00 5.41
CA LEU A 255 -2.04 -4.20 5.01
C LEU A 255 -2.94 -3.74 6.15
N THR A 256 -3.90 -2.88 5.84
CA THR A 256 -4.72 -2.16 6.81
C THR A 256 -6.21 -2.28 6.50
N THR A 257 -7.03 -2.04 7.50
CA THR A 257 -8.49 -1.98 7.41
C THR A 257 -9.06 -1.08 8.50
N THR A 258 -10.35 -1.03 8.67
CA THR A 258 -11.01 -0.40 9.82
C THR A 258 -11.57 -1.45 10.77
N ALA A 259 -11.72 -1.10 12.05
CA ALA A 259 -12.34 -1.96 13.08
C ALA A 259 -13.79 -2.36 12.75
N ASP A 260 -14.41 -1.68 11.76
CA ASP A 260 -15.77 -1.97 11.32
C ASP A 260 -15.88 -3.22 10.42
N LEU A 261 -14.77 -3.69 9.84
CA LEU A 261 -14.78 -4.89 9.01
C LEU A 261 -15.00 -6.13 9.87
N ASP A 262 -15.75 -7.08 9.35
CA ASP A 262 -16.13 -8.29 10.10
C ASP A 262 -14.90 -9.08 10.62
N GLU A 263 -14.93 -9.50 11.88
CA GLU A 263 -13.81 -10.17 12.55
C GLU A 263 -13.45 -11.50 11.86
N GLU A 264 -14.44 -12.26 11.41
CA GLU A 264 -14.19 -13.56 10.75
C GLU A 264 -13.61 -13.35 9.35
N VAL A 265 -14.06 -12.33 8.64
CA VAL A 265 -13.49 -11.94 7.34
C VAL A 265 -12.00 -11.59 7.51
N VAL A 266 -11.66 -10.74 8.47
CA VAL A 266 -10.25 -10.34 8.69
C VAL A 266 -9.40 -11.50 9.23
N TYR A 267 -9.96 -12.37 10.08
CA TYR A 267 -9.28 -13.60 10.51
C TYR A 267 -8.93 -14.48 9.29
N ASN A 268 -9.89 -14.69 8.39
CA ASN A 268 -9.67 -15.51 7.19
C ASN A 268 -8.68 -14.85 6.22
N ILE A 269 -8.71 -13.52 6.06
CA ILE A 269 -7.71 -12.77 5.28
C ILE A 269 -6.31 -13.01 5.86
N THR A 270 -6.14 -12.78 7.17
CA THR A 270 -4.84 -12.95 7.85
C THR A 270 -4.34 -14.38 7.72
N LYS A 271 -5.18 -15.36 8.02
CA LYS A 271 -4.86 -16.78 7.88
C LYS A 271 -4.44 -17.13 6.45
N THR A 272 -5.20 -16.66 5.46
CA THR A 272 -4.93 -16.96 4.05
C THR A 272 -3.59 -16.39 3.60
N LEU A 273 -3.22 -15.18 4.01
CA LEU A 273 -1.93 -14.57 3.70
C LEU A 273 -0.76 -15.45 4.16
N PHE A 274 -0.78 -15.92 5.41
CA PHE A 274 0.34 -16.65 5.99
C PHE A 274 0.33 -18.15 5.67
N GLU A 275 -0.81 -18.75 5.40
CA GLU A 275 -0.91 -20.18 5.08
C GLU A 275 -0.81 -20.48 3.57
N ASN A 276 -0.84 -19.44 2.70
CA ASN A 276 -0.70 -19.60 1.24
C ASN A 276 0.49 -18.81 0.68
N GLN A 277 1.58 -18.71 1.42
CA GLN A 277 2.79 -18.00 1.00
C GLN A 277 3.31 -18.48 -0.36
N THR A 278 3.23 -19.79 -0.65
CA THR A 278 3.66 -20.34 -1.95
C THR A 278 2.90 -19.72 -3.12
N ASP A 279 1.60 -19.48 -2.98
CA ASP A 279 0.79 -18.85 -4.02
C ASP A 279 1.15 -17.35 -4.17
N LEU A 280 1.43 -16.67 -3.06
CA LEU A 280 1.93 -15.29 -3.08
C LEU A 280 3.26 -15.19 -3.82
N ILE A 281 4.22 -16.08 -3.51
CA ILE A 281 5.55 -16.13 -4.16
C ILE A 281 5.41 -16.43 -5.66
N ALA A 282 4.50 -17.31 -6.04
CA ALA A 282 4.27 -17.65 -7.45
C ALA A 282 3.76 -16.43 -8.25
N GLY A 283 3.00 -15.55 -7.62
CA GLY A 283 2.50 -14.33 -8.25
C GLY A 283 3.43 -13.13 -8.16
N ASN A 284 4.19 -13.01 -7.06
CA ASN A 284 5.12 -11.89 -6.83
C ASN A 284 6.22 -12.30 -5.87
N ALA A 285 7.47 -11.95 -6.18
CA ALA A 285 8.64 -12.32 -5.38
C ALA A 285 8.57 -11.84 -3.91
N HIS A 286 7.90 -10.70 -3.65
CA HIS A 286 7.69 -10.15 -2.30
C HIS A 286 6.82 -11.03 -1.41
N GLY A 287 6.12 -12.02 -1.95
CA GLY A 287 5.49 -13.06 -1.16
C GLY A 287 6.42 -13.82 -0.21
N ARG A 288 7.76 -13.82 -0.48
CA ARG A 288 8.76 -14.43 0.42
C ARG A 288 8.90 -13.70 1.74
N GLU A 289 8.60 -12.41 1.77
CA GLU A 289 8.74 -11.53 2.92
C GLU A 289 7.53 -11.60 3.85
N VAL A 290 6.40 -12.11 3.35
CA VAL A 290 5.16 -12.30 4.13
C VAL A 290 5.29 -13.53 4.99
N THR A 291 5.80 -13.35 6.20
CA THR A 291 6.06 -14.43 7.17
C THR A 291 5.49 -14.07 8.54
N LEU A 292 5.23 -15.09 9.37
CA LEU A 292 4.80 -14.86 10.75
C LEU A 292 5.86 -14.12 11.58
N ASP A 293 7.14 -14.31 11.25
CA ASP A 293 8.25 -13.66 11.96
C ASP A 293 8.27 -12.13 11.73
N THR A 294 7.77 -11.67 10.58
CA THR A 294 7.74 -10.25 10.19
C THR A 294 6.36 -9.63 10.32
N ALA A 295 5.31 -10.42 10.56
CA ALA A 295 3.91 -10.00 10.53
C ALA A 295 3.57 -8.79 11.41
N LEU A 296 4.29 -8.60 12.51
CA LEU A 296 4.06 -7.53 13.48
C LEU A 296 5.11 -6.40 13.37
N GLN A 297 6.11 -6.56 12.50
CA GLN A 297 7.26 -5.67 12.45
C GLN A 297 6.87 -4.23 12.05
N GLY A 298 7.33 -3.26 12.83
CA GLY A 298 7.14 -1.83 12.54
C GLY A 298 5.71 -1.32 12.72
N VAL A 299 4.76 -2.15 13.15
CA VAL A 299 3.37 -1.75 13.41
C VAL A 299 3.28 -1.18 14.84
N THR A 300 2.79 0.05 14.96
CA THR A 300 2.64 0.78 16.23
C THR A 300 1.18 1.08 16.58
N VAL A 301 0.26 0.73 15.70
CA VAL A 301 -1.18 0.85 15.90
C VAL A 301 -1.79 -0.50 16.28
N ASP A 302 -3.04 -0.50 16.70
CA ASP A 302 -3.75 -1.73 17.04
C ASP A 302 -3.95 -2.61 15.80
N PHE A 303 -3.80 -3.92 15.99
CA PHE A 303 -4.21 -4.91 15.00
C PHE A 303 -5.72 -5.15 15.09
N HIS A 304 -6.32 -5.41 13.94
CA HIS A 304 -7.73 -5.78 13.89
C HIS A 304 -8.01 -7.05 14.71
N PRO A 305 -9.15 -7.14 15.44
CA PRO A 305 -9.45 -8.32 16.29
C PRO A 305 -9.33 -9.66 15.57
N GLY A 306 -9.75 -9.75 14.31
CA GLY A 306 -9.59 -10.96 13.49
C GLY A 306 -8.12 -11.34 13.24
N ALA A 307 -7.25 -10.37 13.01
CA ALA A 307 -5.81 -10.60 12.88
C ALA A 307 -5.20 -11.04 14.22
N VAL A 308 -5.55 -10.36 15.30
CA VAL A 308 -5.13 -10.74 16.68
C VAL A 308 -5.53 -12.17 17.02
N LYS A 309 -6.74 -12.60 16.67
CA LYS A 309 -7.22 -13.97 16.88
C LYS A 309 -6.30 -14.99 16.20
N TYR A 310 -5.94 -14.77 14.94
CA TYR A 310 -5.02 -15.64 14.20
C TYR A 310 -3.61 -15.62 14.80
N TYR A 311 -3.07 -14.45 15.13
CA TYR A 311 -1.73 -14.33 15.72
C TYR A 311 -1.60 -15.02 17.08
N LYS A 312 -2.63 -14.93 17.94
CA LYS A 312 -2.70 -15.67 19.20
C LYS A 312 -2.74 -17.19 18.96
N GLU A 313 -3.50 -17.64 17.96
CA GLU A 313 -3.53 -19.06 17.58
C GLU A 313 -2.14 -19.58 17.15
N LYS A 314 -1.37 -18.72 16.47
CA LYS A 314 0.02 -19.04 16.06
C LYS A 314 1.07 -18.79 17.14
N GLY A 315 0.71 -18.20 18.28
CA GLY A 315 1.60 -17.97 19.42
C GLY A 315 2.61 -16.82 19.22
N ILE A 316 2.31 -15.84 18.35
CA ILE A 316 3.17 -14.66 18.11
C ILE A 316 2.65 -13.38 18.78
N MET A 317 1.46 -13.46 19.41
CA MET A 317 0.85 -12.46 20.30
C MET A 317 0.38 -13.08 21.60
#